data_3bb6d741835b9e87e1bc33a87f51e261
#
_entry.id   3bb6d741835b9e87e1bc33a87f51e261
#
_cell.length_a   1.000
_cell.length_b   1.000
_cell.length_c   1.000
_cell.angle_alpha   90.00
_cell.angle_beta   90.00
_cell.angle_gamma   90.00
#
_symmetry.space_group_name_H-M   'P 1'
#
loop_
_entity.id
_entity.type
_entity.pdbx_description
1 polymer ?
#
loop_
_entity_poly.entity_id
_entity_poly.type
_entity_poly.pdbx_seq_one_letter_code
_entity_poly.pdbx_strand_id
1 'polypeptide(L)'
;MSYIYGLDFGTTNSVLAIYDITKGEVIKVFTMPSLLFFPEFQEDPKQFTYSVGDDAIEKYLESGMQGRFMKSIKTVLSNRSFNKTRIANKFFTAEDLVSLIIKALKNKADHFLDRKINEAVIGRPVFFSEIPEKDAVAQNRLSKAVEMAGFKNFYFQYEPIAAAFTYERNISNKELVLVADFGGGTSDFSLMRLDPSNVTMSDRKKDMLAKGGVYIGGDNFDSRLMWDKGTPHLGRGVKESFADRWLELPNSYYTNITSWDKMNFLNSYKMLEAIERSYVFSGKDPKVKNLLTVVQNNLAFSLFKEVEQTKIRLTDIDNTFLTFKETDVEFKEPVNITEYGDVIIKKDLSKIMSYLSEFLKNNSLVPSDLDSVFLTGGSSMVRPLKNLFVAEFGIQKIKHGNNFNSVAIGLAHSYKLLSK
;
A
#
# COMPACT_ATOMS: atom_id res chain seq x y z
N MET A 1 -14.95 -28.97 12.95
CA MET A 1 -14.38 -28.17 11.84
C MET A 1 -13.19 -27.41 12.37
N SER A 2 -12.07 -27.54 11.75
CA SER A 2 -10.82 -26.88 12.15
C SER A 2 -10.50 -25.79 11.10
N TYR A 3 -10.34 -24.54 11.56
CA TYR A 3 -10.05 -23.41 10.70
C TYR A 3 -8.68 -22.84 11.02
N ILE A 4 -8.06 -22.24 10.01
CA ILE A 4 -6.84 -21.45 10.16
C ILE A 4 -6.94 -20.18 9.32
N TYR A 5 -6.19 -19.16 9.70
CA TYR A 5 -6.13 -17.91 8.97
C TYR A 5 -4.83 -17.78 8.19
N GLY A 6 -4.93 -17.33 6.93
CA GLY A 6 -3.82 -16.80 6.17
C GLY A 6 -3.89 -15.28 6.23
N LEU A 7 -2.91 -14.62 6.83
CA LEU A 7 -2.90 -13.19 7.05
C LEU A 7 -1.76 -12.52 6.27
N ASP A 8 -2.12 -11.67 5.33
CA ASP A 8 -1.23 -10.74 4.64
C ASP A 8 -1.41 -9.34 5.23
N PHE A 9 -0.40 -8.88 5.99
CA PHE A 9 -0.37 -7.53 6.53
C PHE A 9 0.35 -6.60 5.55
N GLY A 10 -0.42 -5.94 4.68
CA GLY A 10 0.10 -5.05 3.65
C GLY A 10 0.30 -3.60 4.10
N THR A 11 1.05 -2.83 3.32
CA THR A 11 1.28 -1.39 3.56
C THR A 11 0.01 -0.58 3.35
N THR A 12 -0.75 -0.88 2.30
CA THR A 12 -1.98 -0.17 1.92
C THR A 12 -3.23 -0.92 2.37
N ASN A 13 -3.31 -2.22 2.06
CA ASN A 13 -4.40 -3.09 2.46
C ASN A 13 -3.87 -4.32 3.18
N SER A 14 -4.62 -4.80 4.14
CA SER A 14 -4.37 -6.08 4.81
C SER A 14 -5.48 -7.06 4.47
N VAL A 15 -5.12 -8.32 4.29
CA VAL A 15 -6.03 -9.37 3.84
C VAL A 15 -5.96 -10.57 4.76
N LEU A 16 -7.12 -11.12 5.12
CA LEU A 16 -7.23 -12.35 5.91
C LEU A 16 -8.11 -13.36 5.18
N ALA A 17 -7.55 -14.53 4.88
CA ALA A 17 -8.26 -15.67 4.30
C ALA A 17 -8.59 -16.70 5.38
N ILE A 18 -9.82 -17.19 5.41
CA ILE A 18 -10.26 -18.27 6.28
C ILE A 18 -10.19 -19.58 5.49
N TYR A 19 -9.38 -20.51 5.99
CA TYR A 19 -9.23 -21.84 5.40
C TYR A 19 -9.90 -22.90 6.27
N ASP A 20 -10.79 -23.69 5.66
CA ASP A 20 -11.36 -24.89 6.27
C ASP A 20 -10.42 -26.07 6.01
N ILE A 21 -9.74 -26.51 7.06
CA ILE A 21 -8.76 -27.61 6.99
C ILE A 21 -9.45 -28.92 6.57
N THR A 22 -10.70 -29.12 6.99
CA THR A 22 -11.46 -30.33 6.73
C THR A 22 -11.86 -30.43 5.26
N LYS A 23 -12.33 -29.32 4.70
CA LYS A 23 -12.72 -29.24 3.28
C LYS A 23 -11.52 -29.05 2.35
N GLY A 24 -10.44 -28.46 2.84
CA GLY A 24 -9.26 -28.16 2.04
C GLY A 24 -9.39 -26.92 1.15
N GLU A 25 -10.27 -25.99 1.49
CA GLU A 25 -10.60 -24.81 0.70
C GLU A 25 -10.67 -23.53 1.52
N VAL A 26 -10.47 -22.39 0.86
CA VAL A 26 -10.71 -21.05 1.43
C VAL A 26 -12.19 -20.74 1.33
N ILE A 27 -12.84 -20.50 2.47
CA ILE A 27 -14.29 -20.26 2.54
C ILE A 27 -14.66 -18.77 2.55
N LYS A 28 -13.76 -17.89 2.97
CA LYS A 28 -13.98 -16.43 3.02
C LYS A 28 -12.66 -15.70 3.00
N VAL A 29 -12.68 -14.51 2.39
CA VAL A 29 -11.56 -13.56 2.45
C VAL A 29 -12.09 -12.21 2.90
N PHE A 30 -11.38 -11.56 3.80
CA PHE A 30 -11.60 -10.20 4.25
C PHE A 30 -10.44 -9.32 3.81
N THR A 31 -10.76 -8.19 3.21
CA THR A 31 -9.79 -7.15 2.87
C THR A 31 -10.15 -5.88 3.63
N MET A 32 -9.16 -5.16 4.12
CA MET A 32 -9.34 -3.94 4.88
C MET A 32 -8.15 -3.00 4.64
N PRO A 33 -8.37 -1.69 4.45
CA PRO A 33 -7.29 -0.71 4.42
C PRO A 33 -6.43 -0.78 5.71
N SER A 34 -5.10 -0.73 5.57
CA SER A 34 -4.16 -0.73 6.70
C SER A 34 -4.06 0.66 7.34
N LEU A 35 -5.18 1.14 7.84
CA LEU A 35 -5.37 2.50 8.34
C LEU A 35 -5.78 2.49 9.80
N LEU A 36 -5.30 3.49 10.56
CA LEU A 36 -5.72 3.79 11.92
C LEU A 36 -6.12 5.27 12.03
N PHE A 37 -7.15 5.51 12.79
CA PHE A 37 -7.54 6.85 13.20
C PHE A 37 -7.72 6.93 14.71
N PHE A 38 -7.17 7.96 15.31
CA PHE A 38 -7.29 8.28 16.73
C PHE A 38 -7.88 9.69 16.83
N PRO A 39 -9.09 9.84 17.41
CA PRO A 39 -9.69 11.14 17.66
C PRO A 39 -8.78 12.01 18.51
N GLU A 40 -8.82 13.33 18.30
CA GLU A 40 -8.06 14.29 19.10
C GLU A 40 -8.48 14.25 20.58
N PHE A 41 -9.78 14.16 20.80
CA PHE A 41 -10.37 14.05 22.11
C PHE A 41 -10.82 12.62 22.37
N GLN A 42 -10.44 12.09 23.53
CA GLN A 42 -10.87 10.78 24.02
C GLN A 42 -12.05 11.01 24.98
N GLU A 43 -13.22 10.47 24.61
CA GLU A 43 -14.46 10.65 25.40
C GLU A 43 -14.37 10.00 26.78
N ASP A 44 -13.77 8.83 26.86
CA ASP A 44 -13.57 8.10 28.12
C ASP A 44 -12.06 7.91 28.40
N PRO A 45 -11.53 8.47 29.48
CA PRO A 45 -10.13 8.27 29.88
C PRO A 45 -9.78 6.80 30.13
N LYS A 46 -10.76 5.95 30.43
CA LYS A 46 -10.56 4.52 30.71
C LYS A 46 -10.59 3.66 29.44
N GLN A 47 -11.34 4.11 28.42
CA GLN A 47 -11.47 3.39 27.16
C GLN A 47 -10.88 4.20 26.01
N PHE A 48 -9.68 3.82 25.58
CA PHE A 48 -9.00 4.49 24.49
C PHE A 48 -9.70 4.20 23.15
N THR A 49 -10.25 5.24 22.52
CA THR A 49 -11.00 5.15 21.28
C THR A 49 -10.08 5.24 20.07
N TYR A 50 -10.29 4.36 19.10
CA TYR A 50 -9.63 4.36 17.81
C TYR A 50 -10.52 3.66 16.76
N SER A 51 -10.26 3.93 15.49
CA SER A 51 -10.91 3.26 14.36
C SER A 51 -9.90 2.64 13.41
N VAL A 52 -10.30 1.60 12.68
CA VAL A 52 -9.42 0.83 11.79
C VAL A 52 -10.08 0.63 10.44
N GLY A 53 -9.27 0.64 9.36
CA GLY A 53 -9.76 0.36 8.02
C GLY A 53 -10.70 1.43 7.48
N ASP A 54 -11.83 1.01 6.91
CA ASP A 54 -12.83 1.91 6.35
C ASP A 54 -13.46 2.81 7.42
N ASP A 55 -13.72 2.26 8.63
CA ASP A 55 -14.23 3.03 9.77
C ASP A 55 -13.24 4.16 10.17
N ALA A 56 -11.93 3.95 9.99
CA ALA A 56 -10.94 4.99 10.24
C ALA A 56 -11.07 6.17 9.29
N ILE A 57 -11.42 5.91 8.03
CA ILE A 57 -11.67 6.95 7.02
C ILE A 57 -12.94 7.72 7.38
N GLU A 58 -14.03 7.00 7.65
CA GLU A 58 -15.32 7.59 7.98
C GLU A 58 -15.23 8.48 9.21
N LYS A 59 -14.68 7.95 10.31
CA LYS A 59 -14.52 8.69 11.55
C LYS A 59 -13.56 9.88 11.44
N TYR A 60 -12.52 9.77 10.63
CA TYR A 60 -11.61 10.89 10.35
C TYR A 60 -12.35 12.02 9.63
N LEU A 61 -13.17 11.71 8.62
CA LEU A 61 -13.98 12.69 7.90
C LEU A 61 -15.06 13.32 8.81
N GLU A 62 -15.79 12.50 9.59
CA GLU A 62 -16.80 12.97 10.55
C GLU A 62 -16.20 13.91 11.61
N SER A 63 -14.94 13.69 12.02
CA SER A 63 -14.25 14.57 12.97
C SER A 63 -13.77 15.89 12.37
N GLY A 64 -14.13 16.20 11.12
CA GLY A 64 -13.55 17.34 10.38
C GLY A 64 -12.05 17.18 10.16
N MET A 65 -11.59 15.93 10.03
CA MET A 65 -10.18 15.54 9.88
C MET A 65 -9.28 15.97 11.05
N GLN A 66 -9.86 16.13 12.22
CA GLN A 66 -9.14 16.40 13.46
C GLN A 66 -8.78 15.09 14.15
N GLY A 67 -7.55 15.03 14.66
CA GLY A 67 -7.00 13.83 15.27
C GLY A 67 -5.84 13.26 14.49
N ARG A 68 -5.43 12.04 14.83
CA ARG A 68 -4.27 11.42 14.22
C ARG A 68 -4.67 10.28 13.30
N PHE A 69 -4.56 10.50 12.01
CA PHE A 69 -4.75 9.50 10.97
C PHE A 69 -3.40 8.89 10.58
N MET A 70 -3.33 7.57 10.45
CA MET A 70 -2.08 6.85 10.18
C MET A 70 -2.27 5.83 9.08
N LYS A 71 -1.39 5.88 8.07
CA LYS A 71 -1.28 4.93 6.94
C LYS A 71 0.14 4.38 6.87
N SER A 72 0.33 3.34 6.06
CA SER A 72 1.65 2.76 5.76
C SER A 72 2.43 2.32 7.01
N ILE A 73 1.71 1.87 8.04
CA ILE A 73 2.28 1.49 9.34
C ILE A 73 3.28 0.32 9.20
N LYS A 74 3.16 -0.51 8.16
CA LYS A 74 4.13 -1.59 7.87
C LYS A 74 5.56 -1.05 7.76
N THR A 75 5.74 0.18 7.25
CA THR A 75 7.06 0.78 7.05
C THR A 75 7.80 1.12 8.34
N VAL A 76 7.08 1.36 9.45
CA VAL A 76 7.72 1.65 10.75
C VAL A 76 8.32 0.42 11.41
N LEU A 77 7.96 -0.79 10.96
CA LEU A 77 8.49 -2.04 11.52
C LEU A 77 10.02 -2.11 11.44
N SER A 78 10.62 -1.72 10.30
CA SER A 78 12.06 -1.73 10.08
C SER A 78 12.78 -0.46 10.57
N ASN A 79 12.02 0.58 10.96
CA ASN A 79 12.60 1.84 11.43
C ASN A 79 13.07 1.73 12.88
N ARG A 80 14.38 1.54 13.10
CA ARG A 80 14.97 1.44 14.44
C ARG A 80 14.82 2.71 15.27
N SER A 81 14.71 3.88 14.64
CA SER A 81 14.52 5.16 15.33
C SER A 81 13.08 5.34 15.81
N PHE A 82 12.13 4.55 15.32
CA PHE A 82 10.76 4.57 15.79
C PHE A 82 10.65 3.69 17.04
N ASN A 83 10.79 4.29 18.20
CA ASN A 83 10.61 3.57 19.47
C ASN A 83 9.15 3.57 19.91
N LYS A 84 8.54 4.75 20.00
CA LYS A 84 7.15 4.96 20.34
C LYS A 84 6.65 6.31 19.85
N THR A 85 5.36 6.43 19.65
CA THR A 85 4.70 7.70 19.35
C THR A 85 3.65 8.00 20.41
N ARG A 86 3.51 9.26 20.76
CA ARG A 86 2.46 9.70 21.68
C ARG A 86 1.18 10.00 20.90
N ILE A 87 0.07 9.44 21.33
CA ILE A 87 -1.27 9.70 20.80
C ILE A 87 -2.16 10.00 22.00
N ALA A 88 -2.69 11.22 22.06
CA ALA A 88 -3.35 11.75 23.26
C ALA A 88 -2.47 11.56 24.52
N ASN A 89 -2.93 10.79 25.48
CA ASN A 89 -2.24 10.53 26.75
C ASN A 89 -1.48 9.19 26.78
N LYS A 90 -1.49 8.41 25.69
CA LYS A 90 -0.83 7.09 25.61
C LYS A 90 0.35 7.08 24.65
N PHE A 91 1.30 6.17 24.94
CA PHE A 91 2.40 5.86 24.03
C PHE A 91 2.11 4.55 23.31
N PHE A 92 2.37 4.52 22.02
CA PHE A 92 2.21 3.36 21.14
C PHE A 92 3.55 3.02 20.50
N THR A 93 3.95 1.78 20.57
CA THR A 93 5.06 1.21 19.81
C THR A 93 4.62 0.84 18.40
N ALA A 94 5.54 0.41 17.53
CA ALA A 94 5.19 -0.11 16.22
C ALA A 94 4.31 -1.38 16.34
N GLU A 95 4.63 -2.23 17.30
CA GLU A 95 3.90 -3.46 17.60
C GLU A 95 2.45 -3.18 18.03
N ASP A 96 2.25 -2.18 18.88
CA ASP A 96 0.91 -1.77 19.32
C ASP A 96 0.06 -1.37 18.09
N LEU A 97 0.58 -0.46 17.25
CA LEU A 97 -0.15 0.05 16.09
C LEU A 97 -0.49 -1.07 15.09
N VAL A 98 0.48 -1.94 14.77
CA VAL A 98 0.26 -3.06 13.86
C VAL A 98 -0.76 -4.05 14.44
N SER A 99 -0.67 -4.32 15.75
CA SER A 99 -1.60 -5.24 16.43
C SER A 99 -3.05 -4.80 16.34
N LEU A 100 -3.34 -3.48 16.32
CA LEU A 100 -4.71 -2.96 16.20
C LEU A 100 -5.34 -3.35 14.84
N ILE A 101 -4.56 -3.25 13.76
CA ILE A 101 -5.03 -3.61 12.41
C ILE A 101 -5.26 -5.12 12.30
N ILE A 102 -4.27 -5.92 12.74
CA ILE A 102 -4.35 -7.39 12.70
C ILE A 102 -5.54 -7.87 13.53
N LYS A 103 -5.72 -7.31 14.73
CA LYS A 103 -6.82 -7.64 15.64
C LYS A 103 -8.20 -7.31 15.04
N ALA A 104 -8.31 -6.18 14.32
CA ALA A 104 -9.56 -5.81 13.65
C ALA A 104 -9.97 -6.83 12.58
N LEU A 105 -9.02 -7.25 11.71
CA LEU A 105 -9.26 -8.31 10.74
C LEU A 105 -9.61 -9.65 11.39
N LYS A 106 -8.85 -10.03 12.42
CA LYS A 106 -9.11 -11.26 13.19
C LYS A 106 -10.52 -11.24 13.78
N ASN A 107 -10.92 -10.14 14.38
CA ASN A 107 -12.26 -10.01 14.98
C ASN A 107 -13.39 -10.13 13.93
N LYS A 108 -13.22 -9.55 12.73
CA LYS A 108 -14.16 -9.72 11.62
C LYS A 108 -14.28 -11.19 11.21
N ALA A 109 -13.16 -11.91 11.12
CA ALA A 109 -13.12 -13.32 10.76
C ALA A 109 -13.68 -14.23 11.88
N ASP A 110 -13.34 -13.95 13.13
CA ASP A 110 -13.85 -14.65 14.32
C ASP A 110 -15.38 -14.49 14.43
N HIS A 111 -15.90 -13.28 14.18
CA HIS A 111 -17.33 -12.99 14.17
C HIS A 111 -18.06 -13.75 13.04
N PHE A 112 -17.47 -13.80 11.84
CA PHE A 112 -18.06 -14.57 10.72
C PHE A 112 -18.18 -16.06 11.03
N LEU A 113 -17.22 -16.62 11.78
CA LEU A 113 -17.22 -18.04 12.17
C LEU A 113 -18.01 -18.30 13.46
N ASP A 114 -18.45 -17.24 14.17
CA ASP A 114 -18.93 -17.32 15.56
C ASP A 114 -17.97 -18.12 16.46
N ARG A 115 -16.68 -17.96 16.22
CA ARG A 115 -15.63 -18.72 16.90
C ARG A 115 -14.27 -18.01 16.86
N LYS A 116 -13.53 -18.06 17.97
CA LYS A 116 -12.15 -17.53 18.05
C LYS A 116 -11.14 -18.54 17.50
N ILE A 117 -10.38 -18.15 16.48
CA ILE A 117 -9.29 -18.92 15.90
C ILE A 117 -7.96 -18.31 16.37
N ASN A 118 -7.08 -19.14 16.90
CA ASN A 118 -5.80 -18.74 17.47
C ASN A 118 -4.59 -19.16 16.61
N GLU A 119 -4.84 -19.73 15.42
CA GLU A 119 -3.82 -20.27 14.53
C GLU A 119 -3.82 -19.50 13.21
N ALA A 120 -2.61 -19.16 12.72
CA ALA A 120 -2.46 -18.42 11.46
C ALA A 120 -1.15 -18.74 10.75
N VAL A 121 -1.14 -18.54 9.42
CA VAL A 121 0.08 -18.33 8.64
C VAL A 121 0.14 -16.85 8.27
N ILE A 122 1.24 -16.22 8.64
CA ILE A 122 1.47 -14.78 8.50
C ILE A 122 2.41 -14.53 7.33
N GLY A 123 2.01 -13.67 6.42
CA GLY A 123 2.86 -13.17 5.34
C GLY A 123 3.97 -12.26 5.86
N ARG A 124 5.14 -12.43 5.30
CA ARG A 124 6.21 -11.45 5.44
C ARG A 124 6.85 -11.18 4.07
N PRO A 125 7.28 -9.96 3.80
CA PRO A 125 8.11 -9.70 2.64
C PRO A 125 9.41 -10.50 2.75
N VAL A 126 10.07 -10.70 1.65
CA VAL A 126 11.36 -11.39 1.67
C VAL A 126 12.38 -10.62 2.51
N PHE A 127 12.29 -9.27 2.43
CA PHE A 127 12.98 -8.35 3.33
C PHE A 127 12.06 -7.20 3.74
N PHE A 128 12.05 -6.88 5.03
CA PHE A 128 11.58 -5.58 5.50
C PHE A 128 12.63 -4.48 5.26
N SER A 129 13.89 -4.86 5.16
CA SER A 129 15.04 -4.00 4.89
C SER A 129 16.20 -4.83 4.37
N GLU A 130 16.99 -4.26 3.44
CA GLU A 130 18.24 -4.88 2.98
C GLU A 130 19.31 -4.99 4.08
N ILE A 131 19.17 -4.21 5.15
CA ILE A 131 20.06 -4.24 6.32
C ILE A 131 19.56 -5.36 7.26
N PRO A 132 20.35 -6.44 7.49
CA PRO A 132 19.93 -7.61 8.25
C PRO A 132 19.41 -7.31 9.65
N GLU A 133 20.03 -6.37 10.35
CA GLU A 133 19.61 -6.00 11.72
C GLU A 133 18.26 -5.28 11.73
N LYS A 134 17.94 -4.50 10.68
CA LYS A 134 16.64 -3.85 10.54
C LYS A 134 15.57 -4.87 10.15
N ASP A 135 15.90 -5.83 9.30
CA ASP A 135 15.01 -6.92 8.92
C ASP A 135 14.64 -7.77 10.14
N ALA A 136 15.62 -8.16 10.94
CA ALA A 136 15.40 -8.92 12.17
C ALA A 136 14.52 -8.16 13.20
N VAL A 137 14.74 -6.84 13.35
CA VAL A 137 13.89 -5.99 14.21
C VAL A 137 12.45 -5.97 13.70
N ALA A 138 12.24 -5.81 12.39
CA ALA A 138 10.91 -5.79 11.81
C ALA A 138 10.18 -7.13 11.98
N GLN A 139 10.87 -8.24 11.74
CA GLN A 139 10.33 -9.59 11.97
C GLN A 139 9.90 -9.79 13.44
N ASN A 140 10.73 -9.36 14.38
CA ASN A 140 10.43 -9.49 15.82
C ASN A 140 9.23 -8.61 16.21
N ARG A 141 9.16 -7.36 15.70
CA ARG A 141 8.03 -6.47 15.94
C ARG A 141 6.72 -7.03 15.37
N LEU A 142 6.75 -7.59 14.14
CA LEU A 142 5.58 -8.23 13.57
C LEU A 142 5.14 -9.43 14.39
N SER A 143 6.08 -10.29 14.84
CA SER A 143 5.77 -11.43 15.71
C SER A 143 5.01 -10.99 16.97
N LYS A 144 5.53 -9.99 17.67
CA LYS A 144 4.86 -9.43 18.86
C LYS A 144 3.47 -8.86 18.55
N ALA A 145 3.34 -8.14 17.45
CA ALA A 145 2.05 -7.58 17.02
C ALA A 145 1.00 -8.68 16.77
N VAL A 146 1.42 -9.79 16.15
CA VAL A 146 0.56 -10.98 15.91
C VAL A 146 0.13 -11.62 17.24
N GLU A 147 1.05 -11.78 18.19
CA GLU A 147 0.75 -12.28 19.55
C GLU A 147 -0.25 -11.36 20.26
N MET A 148 -0.01 -10.04 20.24
CA MET A 148 -0.89 -9.02 20.82
C MET A 148 -2.28 -9.00 20.19
N ALA A 149 -2.39 -9.35 18.90
CA ALA A 149 -3.65 -9.49 18.21
C ALA A 149 -4.44 -10.75 18.61
N GLY A 150 -3.82 -11.65 19.40
CA GLY A 150 -4.47 -12.83 19.99
C GLY A 150 -4.22 -14.14 19.27
N PHE A 151 -3.24 -14.19 18.37
CA PHE A 151 -2.77 -15.45 17.81
C PHE A 151 -1.79 -16.12 18.78
N LYS A 152 -1.94 -17.43 18.99
CA LYS A 152 -1.09 -18.22 19.90
C LYS A 152 -0.10 -19.09 19.13
N ASN A 153 -0.56 -19.68 18.03
CA ASN A 153 0.22 -20.54 17.16
C ASN A 153 0.24 -19.93 15.78
N PHE A 154 1.41 -19.50 15.31
CA PHE A 154 1.52 -18.95 13.98
C PHE A 154 2.87 -19.27 13.35
N TYR A 155 2.86 -19.29 12.01
CA TYR A 155 4.01 -19.56 11.17
C TYR A 155 4.21 -18.38 10.23
N PHE A 156 5.46 -18.09 9.89
CA PHE A 156 5.75 -17.10 8.85
C PHE A 156 6.05 -17.77 7.54
N GLN A 157 5.49 -17.19 6.47
CA GLN A 157 5.81 -17.57 5.09
C GLN A 157 6.15 -16.32 4.29
N TYR A 158 7.06 -16.43 3.35
CA TYR A 158 7.34 -15.35 2.41
C TYR A 158 6.15 -15.09 1.48
N GLU A 159 5.77 -13.82 1.36
CA GLU A 159 4.65 -13.37 0.53
C GLU A 159 4.75 -13.86 -0.93
N PRO A 160 5.93 -13.78 -1.64
CA PRO A 160 6.04 -14.32 -2.99
C PRO A 160 5.91 -15.85 -3.06
N ILE A 161 6.36 -16.59 -2.04
CA ILE A 161 6.13 -18.06 -1.99
C ILE A 161 4.64 -18.34 -1.85
N ALA A 162 3.94 -17.59 -1.00
CA ALA A 162 2.51 -17.75 -0.84
C ALA A 162 1.75 -17.41 -2.13
N ALA A 163 2.10 -16.30 -2.79
CA ALA A 163 1.52 -15.93 -4.09
C ALA A 163 1.75 -17.03 -5.15
N ALA A 164 2.98 -17.52 -5.26
CA ALA A 164 3.36 -18.58 -6.19
C ALA A 164 2.66 -19.90 -5.89
N PHE A 165 2.39 -20.22 -4.63
CA PHE A 165 1.75 -21.46 -4.22
C PHE A 165 0.37 -21.67 -4.87
N THR A 166 -0.38 -20.57 -5.02
CA THR A 166 -1.69 -20.62 -5.70
C THR A 166 -1.52 -20.92 -7.21
N TYR A 167 -0.48 -20.37 -7.82
CA TYR A 167 -0.17 -20.60 -9.23
C TYR A 167 0.36 -22.02 -9.49
N GLU A 168 1.29 -22.50 -8.66
CA GLU A 168 1.95 -23.78 -8.79
C GLU A 168 0.99 -24.98 -8.80
N ARG A 169 -0.13 -24.88 -8.11
CA ARG A 169 -1.16 -25.92 -8.11
C ARG A 169 -1.83 -26.12 -9.48
N ASN A 170 -1.67 -25.16 -10.38
CA ASN A 170 -2.30 -25.16 -11.70
C ASN A 170 -1.31 -25.42 -12.84
N ILE A 171 -0.01 -25.56 -12.57
CA ILE A 171 0.99 -25.90 -13.58
C ILE A 171 1.19 -27.42 -13.67
N SER A 172 1.54 -27.91 -14.86
CA SER A 172 1.78 -29.33 -15.12
C SER A 172 3.26 -29.67 -15.20
N ASN A 173 4.12 -28.70 -15.47
CA ASN A 173 5.56 -28.84 -15.63
C ASN A 173 6.32 -27.91 -14.70
N LYS A 174 7.63 -28.17 -14.57
CA LYS A 174 8.52 -27.23 -13.88
C LYS A 174 8.58 -25.92 -14.66
N GLU A 175 8.50 -24.80 -13.95
CA GLU A 175 8.57 -23.47 -14.53
C GLU A 175 9.56 -22.57 -13.78
N LEU A 176 10.28 -21.74 -14.55
CA LEU A 176 11.02 -20.59 -14.03
C LEU A 176 10.11 -19.36 -14.06
N VAL A 177 9.69 -18.91 -12.90
CA VAL A 177 8.65 -17.90 -12.75
C VAL A 177 9.22 -16.62 -12.11
N LEU A 178 8.91 -15.48 -12.72
CA LEU A 178 9.07 -14.19 -12.07
C LEU A 178 7.76 -13.84 -11.35
N VAL A 179 7.80 -13.73 -10.04
CA VAL A 179 6.73 -13.14 -9.25
C VAL A 179 7.03 -11.65 -9.09
N ALA A 180 6.14 -10.80 -9.60
CA ALA A 180 6.23 -9.34 -9.50
C ALA A 180 5.05 -8.82 -8.67
N ASP A 181 5.36 -8.36 -7.45
CA ASP A 181 4.38 -7.84 -6.49
C ASP A 181 4.42 -6.32 -6.46
N PHE A 182 3.33 -5.69 -6.88
CA PHE A 182 3.17 -4.25 -6.96
C PHE A 182 2.25 -3.74 -5.84
N GLY A 183 2.87 -3.38 -4.73
CA GLY A 183 2.19 -2.78 -3.58
C GLY A 183 1.89 -1.28 -3.72
N GLY A 184 1.49 -0.65 -2.62
CA GLY A 184 1.33 0.80 -2.56
C GLY A 184 2.66 1.55 -2.56
N GLY A 185 3.67 1.05 -1.84
CA GLY A 185 4.96 1.72 -1.66
C GLY A 185 6.14 1.07 -2.38
N THR A 186 6.03 -0.20 -2.78
CA THR A 186 7.13 -0.99 -3.37
C THR A 186 6.68 -1.77 -4.57
N SER A 187 7.66 -2.14 -5.42
CA SER A 187 7.56 -3.15 -6.45
C SER A 187 8.63 -4.19 -6.18
N ASP A 188 8.21 -5.40 -5.82
CA ASP A 188 9.06 -6.48 -5.37
C ASP A 188 9.13 -7.59 -6.43
N PHE A 189 10.32 -8.11 -6.69
CA PHE A 189 10.58 -9.15 -7.69
C PHE A 189 11.19 -10.37 -7.03
N SER A 190 10.66 -11.55 -7.35
CA SER A 190 11.20 -12.83 -6.89
C SER A 190 11.28 -13.80 -8.06
N LEU A 191 12.46 -14.34 -8.30
CA LEU A 191 12.67 -15.45 -9.24
C LEU A 191 12.47 -16.77 -8.51
N MET A 192 11.60 -17.61 -9.02
CA MET A 192 11.24 -18.87 -8.40
C MET A 192 11.28 -20.00 -9.43
N ARG A 193 11.78 -21.17 -8.99
CA ARG A 193 11.63 -22.41 -9.74
C ARG A 193 10.50 -23.22 -9.13
N LEU A 194 9.36 -23.20 -9.79
CA LEU A 194 8.17 -23.92 -9.35
C LEU A 194 8.17 -25.33 -9.94
N ASP A 195 7.80 -26.31 -9.12
CA ASP A 195 7.71 -27.71 -9.51
C ASP A 195 6.46 -28.31 -8.88
N PRO A 196 5.49 -28.78 -9.68
CA PRO A 196 4.27 -29.39 -9.17
C PRO A 196 4.51 -30.53 -8.15
N SER A 197 5.65 -31.22 -8.26
CA SER A 197 6.02 -32.30 -7.31
C SER A 197 6.38 -31.75 -5.92
N ASN A 198 6.73 -30.46 -5.82
CA ASN A 198 7.15 -29.82 -4.57
C ASN A 198 5.99 -29.18 -3.79
N VAL A 199 4.76 -29.20 -4.31
CA VAL A 199 3.58 -28.60 -3.67
C VAL A 199 3.36 -29.05 -2.23
N THR A 200 3.83 -30.28 -1.90
CA THR A 200 3.71 -30.87 -0.55
C THR A 200 4.94 -30.69 0.33
N MET A 201 5.99 -30.02 -0.15
CA MET A 201 7.23 -29.80 0.62
C MET A 201 7.10 -28.62 1.57
N SER A 202 7.59 -28.77 2.80
CA SER A 202 7.57 -27.73 3.83
C SER A 202 8.65 -26.68 3.64
N ASP A 203 9.85 -27.06 3.22
CA ASP A 203 10.95 -26.11 2.95
C ASP A 203 10.97 -25.72 1.48
N ARG A 204 10.42 -24.54 1.22
CA ARG A 204 10.31 -23.93 -0.11
C ARG A 204 11.32 -22.82 -0.35
N LYS A 205 12.23 -22.57 0.59
CA LYS A 205 13.24 -21.51 0.45
C LYS A 205 14.17 -21.71 -0.74
N LYS A 206 14.46 -22.98 -1.06
CA LYS A 206 15.31 -23.37 -2.20
C LYS A 206 14.67 -23.09 -3.56
N ASP A 207 13.35 -22.96 -3.62
CA ASP A 207 12.66 -22.63 -4.85
C ASP A 207 12.81 -21.14 -5.22
N MET A 208 13.16 -20.29 -4.26
CA MET A 208 13.46 -18.89 -4.49
C MET A 208 14.93 -18.74 -4.90
N LEU A 209 15.16 -18.40 -6.16
CA LEU A 209 16.49 -18.26 -6.75
C LEU A 209 17.10 -16.88 -6.51
N ALA A 210 16.26 -15.85 -6.64
CA ALA A 210 16.68 -14.47 -6.43
C ALA A 210 15.50 -13.60 -6.02
N LYS A 211 15.81 -12.45 -5.46
CA LYS A 211 14.85 -11.47 -4.96
C LYS A 211 15.42 -10.07 -4.99
N GLY A 212 14.55 -9.07 -5.12
CA GLY A 212 14.92 -7.66 -5.09
C GLY A 212 13.68 -6.79 -5.27
N GLY A 213 13.85 -5.48 -5.23
CA GLY A 213 12.72 -4.56 -5.38
C GLY A 213 13.14 -3.11 -5.41
N VAL A 214 12.19 -2.25 -5.72
CA VAL A 214 12.36 -0.80 -5.73
C VAL A 214 11.26 -0.14 -4.90
N TYR A 215 11.59 0.98 -4.24
CA TYR A 215 10.65 1.77 -3.46
C TYR A 215 9.80 2.67 -4.36
N ILE A 216 9.08 2.04 -5.29
CA ILE A 216 8.10 2.68 -6.19
C ILE A 216 6.88 1.77 -6.23
N GLY A 217 5.71 2.35 -5.98
CA GLY A 217 4.44 1.63 -5.98
C GLY A 217 3.27 2.55 -6.30
N GLY A 218 2.07 2.12 -6.01
CA GLY A 218 0.83 2.84 -6.31
C GLY A 218 0.75 4.24 -5.72
N ASP A 219 1.29 4.44 -4.51
CA ASP A 219 1.31 5.75 -3.83
C ASP A 219 2.18 6.77 -4.62
N ASN A 220 3.23 6.30 -5.30
CA ASN A 220 4.03 7.16 -6.19
C ASN A 220 3.22 7.58 -7.41
N PHE A 221 2.44 6.67 -7.98
CA PHE A 221 1.59 6.97 -9.14
C PHE A 221 0.48 7.97 -8.78
N ASP A 222 -0.11 7.84 -7.60
CA ASP A 222 -1.07 8.79 -7.06
C ASP A 222 -0.44 10.16 -6.83
N SER A 223 0.75 10.20 -6.24
CA SER A 223 1.51 11.44 -6.03
C SER A 223 1.82 12.16 -7.33
N ARG A 224 2.17 11.43 -8.42
CA ARG A 224 2.39 12.01 -9.75
C ARG A 224 1.12 12.57 -10.35
N LEU A 225 0.02 11.82 -10.27
CA LEU A 225 -1.28 12.26 -10.78
C LEU A 225 -1.76 13.51 -10.03
N MET A 226 -1.63 13.53 -8.70
CA MET A 226 -1.94 14.68 -7.88
C MET A 226 -1.09 15.89 -8.25
N TRP A 227 0.23 15.70 -8.43
CA TRP A 227 1.15 16.75 -8.84
C TRP A 227 0.77 17.35 -10.18
N ASP A 228 0.47 16.52 -11.17
CA ASP A 228 0.22 16.97 -12.54
C ASP A 228 -1.18 17.58 -12.70
N LYS A 229 -2.20 16.93 -12.18
CA LYS A 229 -3.61 17.26 -12.42
C LYS A 229 -4.29 17.99 -11.25
N GLY A 230 -3.86 17.77 -10.03
CA GLY A 230 -4.48 18.38 -8.84
C GLY A 230 -3.85 19.73 -8.45
N THR A 231 -2.51 19.75 -8.30
CA THR A 231 -1.84 20.94 -7.76
C THR A 231 -1.94 22.22 -8.62
N PRO A 232 -2.11 22.18 -9.97
CA PRO A 232 -2.36 23.39 -10.75
C PRO A 232 -3.64 24.14 -10.33
N HIS A 233 -4.67 23.41 -9.87
CA HIS A 233 -5.90 24.00 -9.35
C HIS A 233 -5.74 24.59 -7.95
N LEU A 234 -4.62 24.27 -7.30
CA LEU A 234 -4.23 24.80 -5.98
C LEU A 234 -3.15 25.88 -6.09
N GLY A 235 -2.89 26.41 -7.28
CA GLY A 235 -1.97 27.54 -7.50
C GLY A 235 -0.52 27.15 -7.78
N ARG A 236 -0.19 25.87 -8.08
CA ARG A 236 1.15 25.54 -8.56
C ARG A 236 1.42 26.25 -9.89
N GLY A 237 2.55 26.95 -9.96
CA GLY A 237 2.91 27.81 -11.10
C GLY A 237 2.40 29.26 -10.99
N VAL A 238 1.54 29.58 -10.01
CA VAL A 238 1.18 30.97 -9.69
C VAL A 238 2.40 31.66 -9.07
N LYS A 239 2.54 32.97 -9.34
CA LYS A 239 3.62 33.78 -8.81
C LYS A 239 3.12 34.72 -7.73
N GLU A 240 3.95 34.96 -6.74
CA GLU A 240 3.74 35.95 -5.68
C GLU A 240 4.77 37.09 -5.77
N SER A 241 4.39 38.27 -5.37
CA SER A 241 5.27 39.45 -5.32
C SER A 241 6.12 39.41 -4.05
N PHE A 242 7.44 39.44 -4.20
CA PHE A 242 8.38 39.50 -3.10
C PHE A 242 9.52 40.45 -3.43
N ALA A 243 9.64 41.56 -2.66
CA ALA A 243 10.71 42.53 -2.79
C ALA A 243 10.97 42.95 -4.27
N ASP A 244 9.95 43.42 -4.95
CA ASP A 244 9.94 43.88 -6.36
C ASP A 244 10.22 42.78 -7.41
N ARG A 245 10.13 41.51 -7.02
CA ARG A 245 10.25 40.36 -7.90
C ARG A 245 8.99 39.48 -7.82
N TRP A 246 8.72 38.79 -8.93
CA TRP A 246 7.69 37.76 -9.00
C TRP A 246 8.34 36.39 -8.93
N LEU A 247 8.04 35.64 -7.88
CA LEU A 247 8.55 34.30 -7.63
C LEU A 247 7.40 33.29 -7.65
N GLU A 248 7.64 32.10 -8.16
CA GLU A 248 6.66 31.01 -8.03
C GLU A 248 6.46 30.65 -6.56
N LEU A 249 5.23 30.25 -6.23
CA LEU A 249 4.93 29.76 -4.88
C LEU A 249 5.85 28.58 -4.49
N PRO A 250 6.19 28.46 -3.20
CA PRO A 250 7.10 27.42 -2.74
C PRO A 250 6.62 26.00 -3.10
N ASN A 251 7.47 25.23 -3.76
CA ASN A 251 7.17 23.84 -4.10
C ASN A 251 6.87 22.96 -2.86
N SER A 252 7.33 23.36 -1.67
CA SER A 252 7.06 22.66 -0.41
C SER A 252 5.56 22.53 -0.09
N TYR A 253 4.73 23.51 -0.50
CA TYR A 253 3.27 23.40 -0.34
C TYR A 253 2.74 22.18 -1.08
N TYR A 254 3.18 22.01 -2.32
CA TYR A 254 2.69 20.97 -3.23
C TYR A 254 3.33 19.60 -2.96
N THR A 255 4.61 19.54 -2.60
CA THR A 255 5.25 18.27 -2.21
C THR A 255 4.66 17.67 -0.95
N ASN A 256 4.15 18.50 -0.03
CA ASN A 256 3.48 18.01 1.16
C ASN A 256 2.07 17.48 0.84
N ILE A 257 1.30 18.17 -0.01
CA ILE A 257 -0.06 17.75 -0.34
C ILE A 257 -0.09 16.52 -1.26
N THR A 258 0.96 16.29 -2.06
CA THR A 258 1.08 15.11 -2.92
C THR A 258 1.68 13.90 -2.22
N SER A 259 2.18 14.06 -1.02
CA SER A 259 2.78 12.99 -0.21
C SER A 259 1.89 12.69 0.98
N TRP A 260 1.30 11.57 0.95
CA TRP A 260 0.37 11.07 1.94
C TRP A 260 0.90 11.10 3.39
N ASP A 261 2.17 10.74 3.58
CA ASP A 261 2.87 10.78 4.86
C ASP A 261 3.21 12.20 5.33
N LYS A 262 3.16 13.19 4.43
CA LYS A 262 3.52 14.58 4.70
C LYS A 262 2.34 15.53 4.82
N MET A 263 1.12 15.09 4.49
CA MET A 263 -0.07 15.95 4.55
C MET A 263 -0.28 16.59 5.93
N ASN A 264 0.05 15.87 7.01
CA ASN A 264 -0.05 16.41 8.37
C ASN A 264 0.82 17.67 8.61
N PHE A 265 1.90 17.86 7.83
CA PHE A 265 2.73 19.06 7.96
C PHE A 265 2.05 20.32 7.41
N LEU A 266 1.04 20.16 6.54
CA LEU A 266 0.24 21.28 6.03
C LEU A 266 -0.59 21.95 7.14
N ASN A 267 -1.00 21.19 8.16
CA ASN A 267 -1.87 21.66 9.23
C ASN A 267 -1.11 22.44 10.33
N SER A 268 0.20 22.69 10.14
CA SER A 268 0.94 23.49 11.11
C SER A 268 0.59 24.97 10.97
N TYR A 269 0.47 25.69 12.10
CA TYR A 269 0.20 27.14 12.11
C TYR A 269 1.14 27.93 11.19
N LYS A 270 2.45 27.59 11.22
CA LYS A 270 3.45 28.23 10.37
C LYS A 270 3.19 28.04 8.87
N MET A 271 2.72 26.85 8.48
CA MET A 271 2.42 26.56 7.08
C MET A 271 1.16 27.30 6.64
N LEU A 272 0.13 27.31 7.47
CA LEU A 272 -1.10 28.05 7.19
C LEU A 272 -0.83 29.54 7.02
N GLU A 273 -0.10 30.17 7.95
CA GLU A 273 0.30 31.57 7.88
C GLU A 273 1.12 31.88 6.60
N ALA A 274 2.02 30.95 6.20
CA ALA A 274 2.80 31.11 4.98
C ALA A 274 1.91 31.08 3.72
N ILE A 275 0.93 30.19 3.65
CA ILE A 275 -0.02 30.08 2.53
C ILE A 275 -0.94 31.33 2.50
N GLU A 276 -1.43 31.78 3.65
CA GLU A 276 -2.23 33.03 3.74
C GLU A 276 -1.46 34.26 3.20
N ARG A 277 -0.20 34.38 3.57
CA ARG A 277 0.68 35.40 3.04
C ARG A 277 0.86 35.29 1.54
N SER A 278 1.14 34.08 1.03
CA SER A 278 1.25 33.83 -0.41
C SER A 278 -0.05 34.17 -1.15
N TYR A 279 -1.22 33.90 -0.56
CA TYR A 279 -2.50 34.32 -1.13
C TYR A 279 -2.60 35.84 -1.29
N VAL A 280 -2.18 36.62 -0.29
CA VAL A 280 -2.19 38.07 -0.37
C VAL A 280 -1.20 38.56 -1.43
N PHE A 281 0.02 38.03 -1.42
CA PHE A 281 1.10 38.47 -2.33
C PHE A 281 0.95 37.99 -3.77
N SER A 282 0.13 36.99 -4.02
CA SER A 282 -0.27 36.57 -5.39
C SER A 282 -1.38 37.42 -5.99
N GLY A 283 -1.75 38.54 -5.33
CA GLY A 283 -2.88 39.38 -5.75
C GLY A 283 -4.23 38.74 -5.48
N LYS A 284 -4.32 37.85 -4.49
CA LYS A 284 -5.52 37.07 -4.12
C LYS A 284 -5.95 36.13 -5.25
N ASP A 285 -4.99 35.45 -5.87
CA ASP A 285 -5.25 34.50 -6.94
C ASP A 285 -6.25 33.40 -6.46
N PRO A 286 -7.31 33.09 -7.22
CA PRO A 286 -8.33 32.14 -6.82
C PRO A 286 -7.80 30.71 -6.64
N LYS A 287 -6.76 30.30 -7.37
CA LYS A 287 -6.13 28.98 -7.19
C LYS A 287 -5.37 28.87 -5.88
N VAL A 288 -4.71 29.98 -5.47
CA VAL A 288 -4.05 30.04 -4.15
C VAL A 288 -5.09 30.09 -3.04
N LYS A 289 -6.26 30.70 -3.28
CA LYS A 289 -7.40 30.60 -2.39
C LYS A 289 -7.86 29.15 -2.21
N ASN A 290 -7.90 28.36 -3.29
CA ASN A 290 -8.23 26.93 -3.21
C ASN A 290 -7.24 26.18 -2.30
N LEU A 291 -5.92 26.41 -2.45
CA LEU A 291 -4.92 25.81 -1.57
C LEU A 291 -5.18 26.18 -0.11
N LEU A 292 -5.41 27.45 0.16
CA LEU A 292 -5.71 27.93 1.51
C LEU A 292 -6.95 27.24 2.08
N THR A 293 -8.03 27.15 1.31
CA THR A 293 -9.29 26.47 1.71
C THR A 293 -9.05 24.98 1.97
N VAL A 294 -8.29 24.30 1.09
CA VAL A 294 -7.95 22.87 1.26
C VAL A 294 -7.18 22.64 2.56
N VAL A 295 -6.24 23.53 2.91
CA VAL A 295 -5.46 23.39 4.13
C VAL A 295 -6.27 23.78 5.37
N GLN A 296 -6.99 24.90 5.35
CA GLN A 296 -7.82 25.36 6.47
C GLN A 296 -8.92 24.37 6.87
N ASN A 297 -9.51 23.71 5.87
CA ASN A 297 -10.61 22.74 6.09
C ASN A 297 -10.12 21.27 6.07
N ASN A 298 -8.81 21.04 6.11
CA ASN A 298 -8.19 19.69 6.10
C ASN A 298 -8.60 18.80 4.91
N LEU A 299 -8.92 19.37 3.75
CA LEU A 299 -9.46 18.66 2.58
C LEU A 299 -8.40 17.89 1.77
N ALA A 300 -7.12 17.98 2.13
CA ALA A 300 -6.04 17.32 1.41
C ALA A 300 -6.23 15.81 1.28
N PHE A 301 -6.78 15.18 2.32
CA PHE A 301 -7.08 13.74 2.30
C PHE A 301 -8.20 13.39 1.32
N SER A 302 -9.31 14.13 1.33
CA SER A 302 -10.44 13.93 0.40
C SER A 302 -9.99 14.08 -1.05
N LEU A 303 -9.14 15.08 -1.31
CA LEU A 303 -8.56 15.29 -2.64
C LEU A 303 -7.65 14.12 -3.05
N PHE A 304 -6.80 13.63 -2.16
CA PHE A 304 -5.93 12.50 -2.46
C PHE A 304 -6.72 11.21 -2.71
N LYS A 305 -7.79 10.98 -1.94
CA LYS A 305 -8.70 9.86 -2.17
C LYS A 305 -9.35 9.92 -3.55
N GLU A 306 -9.73 11.12 -4.02
CA GLU A 306 -10.29 11.28 -5.36
C GLU A 306 -9.23 11.02 -6.46
N VAL A 307 -7.97 11.40 -6.22
CA VAL A 307 -6.85 11.04 -7.11
C VAL A 307 -6.68 9.53 -7.19
N GLU A 308 -6.70 8.81 -6.07
CA GLU A 308 -6.63 7.35 -6.03
C GLU A 308 -7.81 6.72 -6.79
N GLN A 309 -9.03 7.21 -6.59
CA GLN A 309 -10.21 6.75 -7.33
C GLN A 309 -10.09 7.04 -8.84
N THR A 310 -9.50 8.16 -9.21
CA THR A 310 -9.24 8.49 -10.63
C THR A 310 -8.27 7.50 -11.25
N LYS A 311 -7.17 7.14 -10.56
CA LYS A 311 -6.25 6.07 -10.98
C LYS A 311 -6.97 4.73 -11.13
N ILE A 312 -7.83 4.37 -10.17
CA ILE A 312 -8.59 3.12 -10.21
C ILE A 312 -9.53 3.10 -11.42
N ARG A 313 -10.27 4.18 -11.69
CA ARG A 313 -11.12 4.26 -12.89
C ARG A 313 -10.34 4.05 -14.19
N LEU A 314 -9.10 4.52 -14.28
CA LEU A 314 -8.23 4.29 -15.45
C LEU A 314 -7.83 2.81 -15.64
N THR A 315 -8.11 1.91 -14.73
CA THR A 315 -7.92 0.47 -14.96
C THR A 315 -8.91 -0.07 -15.98
N ASP A 316 -10.10 0.52 -16.07
CA ASP A 316 -11.20 0.02 -16.90
C ASP A 316 -11.53 0.93 -18.10
N ILE A 317 -11.31 2.25 -17.98
CA ILE A 317 -11.68 3.23 -19.01
C ILE A 317 -10.46 4.06 -19.43
N ASP A 318 -10.50 4.55 -20.71
CA ASP A 318 -9.37 5.29 -21.27
C ASP A 318 -9.37 6.77 -20.88
N ASN A 319 -10.52 7.33 -20.65
CA ASN A 319 -10.71 8.74 -20.31
C ASN A 319 -11.58 8.88 -19.08
N THR A 320 -11.15 9.68 -18.13
CA THR A 320 -11.89 10.00 -16.92
C THR A 320 -11.62 11.44 -16.50
N PHE A 321 -12.15 11.82 -15.35
CA PHE A 321 -11.91 13.15 -14.77
C PHE A 321 -11.44 13.00 -13.33
N LEU A 322 -10.44 13.77 -12.96
CA LEU A 322 -10.21 14.12 -11.55
C LEU A 322 -11.22 15.20 -11.20
N THR A 323 -12.23 14.85 -10.42
CA THR A 323 -13.29 15.77 -10.03
C THR A 323 -13.22 15.99 -8.53
N PHE A 324 -13.06 17.25 -8.12
CA PHE A 324 -13.06 17.61 -6.71
C PHE A 324 -14.11 18.68 -6.46
N LYS A 325 -14.95 18.45 -5.47
CA LYS A 325 -16.00 19.38 -5.07
C LYS A 325 -16.25 19.27 -3.58
N GLU A 326 -15.61 20.15 -2.85
CA GLU A 326 -15.70 20.21 -1.40
C GLU A 326 -15.64 21.70 -0.95
N THR A 327 -16.57 22.10 -0.06
CA THR A 327 -16.65 23.47 0.43
C THR A 327 -16.72 24.44 -0.75
N ASP A 328 -15.78 25.37 -0.87
CA ASP A 328 -15.68 26.39 -1.93
C ASP A 328 -14.66 26.00 -3.02
N VAL A 329 -14.14 24.78 -2.99
CA VAL A 329 -13.15 24.28 -3.98
C VAL A 329 -13.84 23.35 -4.93
N GLU A 330 -13.93 23.76 -6.20
CA GLU A 330 -14.50 22.91 -7.25
C GLU A 330 -13.62 22.96 -8.49
N PHE A 331 -13.22 21.79 -8.99
CA PHE A 331 -12.57 21.66 -10.29
C PHE A 331 -12.80 20.27 -10.90
N LYS A 332 -12.66 20.21 -12.22
CA LYS A 332 -12.78 18.99 -12.99
C LYS A 332 -11.69 18.99 -14.06
N GLU A 333 -10.75 18.06 -13.92
CA GLU A 333 -9.57 17.97 -14.78
C GLU A 333 -9.59 16.67 -15.58
N PRO A 334 -9.51 16.69 -16.92
CA PRO A 334 -9.50 15.47 -17.72
C PRO A 334 -8.20 14.69 -17.52
N VAL A 335 -8.32 13.37 -17.48
CA VAL A 335 -7.21 12.43 -17.39
C VAL A 335 -7.40 11.34 -18.43
N ASN A 336 -6.41 11.20 -19.32
CA ASN A 336 -6.37 10.17 -20.34
C ASN A 336 -5.32 9.11 -19.97
N ILE A 337 -5.59 7.83 -20.26
CA ILE A 337 -4.71 6.71 -19.93
C ILE A 337 -3.33 6.80 -20.60
N THR A 338 -3.27 7.29 -21.84
CA THR A 338 -2.00 7.46 -22.59
C THR A 338 -1.16 8.56 -21.94
N GLU A 339 -1.75 9.74 -21.66
CA GLU A 339 -1.08 10.81 -20.95
C GLU A 339 -0.61 10.34 -19.56
N TYR A 340 -1.47 9.61 -18.85
CA TYR A 340 -1.12 9.07 -17.55
C TYR A 340 0.11 8.16 -17.60
N GLY A 341 0.17 7.20 -18.54
CA GLY A 341 1.29 6.29 -18.70
C GLY A 341 2.54 6.93 -19.27
N ASP A 342 2.40 7.68 -20.37
CA ASP A 342 3.52 8.14 -21.19
C ASP A 342 4.13 9.47 -20.73
N VAL A 343 3.43 10.21 -19.85
CA VAL A 343 3.87 11.51 -19.34
C VAL A 343 3.93 11.49 -17.82
N ILE A 344 2.79 11.26 -17.16
CA ILE A 344 2.65 11.49 -15.72
C ILE A 344 3.49 10.50 -14.90
N ILE A 345 3.33 9.19 -15.13
CA ILE A 345 4.03 8.14 -14.36
C ILE A 345 5.22 7.53 -15.11
N LYS A 346 5.54 8.00 -16.30
CA LYS A 346 6.60 7.45 -17.18
C LYS A 346 7.93 7.23 -16.47
N LYS A 347 8.38 8.21 -15.68
CA LYS A 347 9.67 8.13 -14.98
C LYS A 347 9.70 6.98 -13.96
N ASP A 348 8.59 6.77 -13.26
CA ASP A 348 8.49 5.74 -12.25
C ASP A 348 8.38 4.35 -12.92
N LEU A 349 7.60 4.24 -14.01
CA LEU A 349 7.56 3.04 -14.84
C LEU A 349 8.93 2.69 -15.43
N SER A 350 9.65 3.67 -15.96
CA SER A 350 11.00 3.46 -16.52
C SER A 350 11.98 2.95 -15.45
N LYS A 351 11.91 3.46 -14.22
CA LYS A 351 12.75 2.98 -13.11
C LYS A 351 12.42 1.54 -12.74
N ILE A 352 11.15 1.18 -12.69
CA ILE A 352 10.70 -0.19 -12.41
C ILE A 352 11.28 -1.14 -13.47
N MET A 353 11.11 -0.80 -14.76
CA MET A 353 11.60 -1.65 -15.86
C MET A 353 13.13 -1.70 -15.94
N SER A 354 13.83 -0.59 -15.69
CA SER A 354 15.30 -0.58 -15.62
C SER A 354 15.82 -1.47 -14.49
N TYR A 355 15.19 -1.40 -13.31
CA TYR A 355 15.55 -2.27 -12.19
C TYR A 355 15.29 -3.74 -12.54
N LEU A 356 14.14 -4.06 -13.14
CA LEU A 356 13.83 -5.44 -13.55
C LEU A 356 14.83 -5.99 -14.56
N SER A 357 15.22 -5.18 -15.56
CA SER A 357 16.24 -5.57 -16.55
C SER A 357 17.59 -5.85 -15.87
N GLU A 358 18.01 -5.00 -14.94
CA GLU A 358 19.23 -5.19 -14.17
C GLU A 358 19.14 -6.44 -13.27
N PHE A 359 17.99 -6.63 -12.62
CA PHE A 359 17.71 -7.79 -11.77
C PHE A 359 17.82 -9.11 -12.55
N LEU A 360 17.24 -9.21 -13.74
CA LEU A 360 17.37 -10.37 -14.61
C LEU A 360 18.84 -10.60 -15.04
N LYS A 361 19.51 -9.54 -15.50
CA LYS A 361 20.92 -9.58 -15.92
C LYS A 361 21.84 -10.05 -14.79
N ASN A 362 21.65 -9.56 -13.57
CA ASN A 362 22.44 -9.94 -12.40
C ASN A 362 22.25 -11.42 -12.01
N ASN A 363 21.15 -12.02 -12.47
CA ASN A 363 20.88 -13.45 -12.31
C ASN A 363 21.16 -14.26 -13.57
N SER A 364 21.90 -13.69 -14.54
CA SER A 364 22.28 -14.32 -15.80
C SER A 364 21.08 -14.79 -16.63
N LEU A 365 19.99 -14.03 -16.61
CA LEU A 365 18.74 -14.32 -17.29
C LEU A 365 18.37 -13.20 -18.28
N VAL A 366 17.65 -13.59 -19.31
CA VAL A 366 16.95 -12.70 -20.25
C VAL A 366 15.44 -12.97 -20.19
N PRO A 367 14.59 -12.05 -20.66
CA PRO A 367 13.12 -12.22 -20.59
C PRO A 367 12.59 -13.51 -21.23
N SER A 368 13.29 -14.01 -22.27
CA SER A 368 12.91 -15.27 -22.93
C SER A 368 13.08 -16.52 -22.07
N ASP A 369 13.99 -16.49 -21.08
CA ASP A 369 14.30 -17.65 -20.22
C ASP A 369 13.19 -17.93 -19.21
N LEU A 370 12.34 -16.95 -18.93
CA LEU A 370 11.20 -17.12 -18.04
C LEU A 370 10.07 -17.89 -18.73
N ASP A 371 9.49 -18.85 -18.03
CA ASP A 371 8.31 -19.59 -18.50
C ASP A 371 7.04 -18.77 -18.25
N SER A 372 6.96 -18.12 -17.09
CA SER A 372 5.81 -17.31 -16.68
C SER A 372 6.22 -16.09 -15.85
N VAL A 373 5.38 -15.06 -15.91
CA VAL A 373 5.48 -13.84 -15.09
C VAL A 373 4.16 -13.68 -14.33
N PHE A 374 4.19 -13.85 -13.04
CA PHE A 374 3.03 -13.76 -12.17
C PHE A 374 2.94 -12.37 -11.56
N LEU A 375 1.94 -11.60 -11.98
CA LEU A 375 1.68 -10.25 -11.47
C LEU A 375 0.72 -10.31 -10.30
N THR A 376 1.09 -9.70 -9.18
CA THR A 376 0.28 -9.61 -7.96
C THR A 376 0.35 -8.22 -7.33
N GLY A 377 -0.43 -7.99 -6.28
CA GLY A 377 -0.57 -6.68 -5.65
C GLY A 377 -1.52 -5.74 -6.39
N GLY A 378 -2.09 -4.76 -5.66
CA GLY A 378 -3.13 -3.88 -6.19
C GLY A 378 -2.67 -3.02 -7.36
N SER A 379 -1.42 -2.57 -7.34
CA SER A 379 -0.86 -1.71 -8.39
C SER A 379 -0.53 -2.47 -9.68
N SER A 380 -0.55 -3.81 -9.67
CA SER A 380 -0.45 -4.63 -10.90
C SER A 380 -1.60 -4.40 -11.88
N MET A 381 -2.71 -3.82 -11.40
CA MET A 381 -3.87 -3.46 -12.22
C MET A 381 -3.66 -2.18 -13.04
N VAL A 382 -2.64 -1.38 -12.75
CA VAL A 382 -2.34 -0.15 -13.49
C VAL A 382 -1.96 -0.51 -14.93
N ARG A 383 -2.86 -0.20 -15.88
CA ARG A 383 -2.73 -0.63 -17.29
C ARG A 383 -1.40 -0.27 -17.95
N PRO A 384 -0.85 0.96 -17.81
CA PRO A 384 0.46 1.27 -18.36
C PRO A 384 1.57 0.36 -17.85
N LEU A 385 1.58 0.02 -16.55
CA LEU A 385 2.54 -0.92 -15.97
C LEU A 385 2.36 -2.33 -16.56
N LYS A 386 1.13 -2.83 -16.57
CA LYS A 386 0.80 -4.14 -17.15
C LYS A 386 1.23 -4.23 -18.63
N ASN A 387 0.96 -3.19 -19.42
CA ASN A 387 1.32 -3.15 -20.83
C ASN A 387 2.83 -3.24 -21.06
N LEU A 388 3.66 -2.64 -20.20
CA LEU A 388 5.12 -2.78 -20.26
C LEU A 388 5.55 -4.23 -20.03
N PHE A 389 4.95 -4.92 -19.07
CA PHE A 389 5.23 -6.34 -18.84
C PHE A 389 4.76 -7.22 -20.00
N VAL A 390 3.61 -6.92 -20.61
CA VAL A 390 3.14 -7.62 -21.81
C VAL A 390 4.09 -7.39 -22.99
N ALA A 391 4.59 -6.18 -23.16
CA ALA A 391 5.55 -5.86 -24.24
C ALA A 391 6.90 -6.56 -24.03
N GLU A 392 7.39 -6.67 -22.79
CA GLU A 392 8.69 -7.26 -22.48
C GLU A 392 8.67 -8.80 -22.54
N PHE A 393 7.62 -9.43 -22.01
CA PHE A 393 7.57 -10.88 -21.83
C PHE A 393 6.62 -11.62 -22.79
N GLY A 394 5.73 -10.89 -23.44
CA GLY A 394 4.62 -11.45 -24.22
C GLY A 394 3.41 -11.83 -23.38
N ILE A 395 2.21 -11.58 -23.90
CA ILE A 395 0.94 -11.78 -23.19
C ILE A 395 0.74 -13.23 -22.68
N GLN A 396 1.27 -14.22 -23.42
CA GLN A 396 1.14 -15.65 -23.09
C GLN A 396 1.85 -16.02 -21.79
N LYS A 397 2.94 -15.31 -21.41
CA LYS A 397 3.69 -15.55 -20.17
C LYS A 397 3.08 -14.82 -18.98
N ILE A 398 2.27 -13.77 -19.20
CA ILE A 398 1.67 -13.00 -18.11
C ILE A 398 0.53 -13.79 -17.47
N LYS A 399 0.68 -14.04 -16.19
CA LYS A 399 -0.32 -14.68 -15.35
C LYS A 399 -0.77 -13.72 -14.26
N HIS A 400 -2.05 -13.76 -13.97
CA HIS A 400 -2.64 -12.97 -12.90
C HIS A 400 -3.17 -13.89 -11.81
N GLY A 401 -2.86 -13.58 -10.56
CA GLY A 401 -3.58 -14.14 -9.42
C GLY A 401 -4.91 -13.39 -9.21
N ASN A 402 -5.69 -13.81 -8.21
CA ASN A 402 -6.75 -12.96 -7.65
C ASN A 402 -6.04 -11.78 -6.95
N ASN A 403 -5.95 -10.67 -7.64
CA ASN A 403 -4.95 -9.60 -7.52
C ASN A 403 -4.69 -9.07 -6.10
N PHE A 404 -5.70 -9.10 -5.23
CA PHE A 404 -5.57 -8.65 -3.83
C PHE A 404 -5.47 -9.78 -2.82
N ASN A 405 -5.86 -11.01 -3.19
CA ASN A 405 -6.11 -12.08 -2.23
C ASN A 405 -5.14 -13.26 -2.37
N SER A 406 -4.35 -13.32 -3.46
CA SER A 406 -3.50 -14.47 -3.79
C SER A 406 -2.49 -14.79 -2.69
N VAL A 407 -1.89 -13.76 -2.07
CA VAL A 407 -0.95 -13.95 -0.96
C VAL A 407 -1.66 -14.57 0.25
N ALA A 408 -2.76 -13.96 0.73
CA ALA A 408 -3.48 -14.47 1.91
C ALA A 408 -4.05 -15.89 1.69
N ILE A 409 -4.56 -16.17 0.49
CA ILE A 409 -5.02 -17.50 0.10
C ILE A 409 -3.86 -18.51 0.11
N GLY A 410 -2.73 -18.15 -0.49
CA GLY A 410 -1.53 -19.00 -0.50
C GLY A 410 -0.95 -19.24 0.89
N LEU A 411 -0.96 -18.21 1.76
CA LEU A 411 -0.59 -18.35 3.18
C LEU A 411 -1.47 -19.38 3.87
N ALA A 412 -2.79 -19.29 3.70
CA ALA A 412 -3.73 -20.23 4.29
C ALA A 412 -3.48 -21.67 3.81
N HIS A 413 -3.21 -21.86 2.54
CA HIS A 413 -2.84 -23.17 1.98
C HIS A 413 -1.50 -23.71 2.49
N SER A 414 -0.55 -22.83 2.81
CA SER A 414 0.78 -23.21 3.31
C SER A 414 0.76 -23.84 4.70
N TYR A 415 -0.34 -23.72 5.46
CA TYR A 415 -0.44 -24.24 6.83
C TYR A 415 -0.09 -25.73 6.92
N LYS A 416 -0.67 -26.57 6.08
CA LYS A 416 -0.43 -28.03 6.09
C LYS A 416 1.04 -28.40 5.92
N LEU A 417 1.86 -27.51 5.39
CA LEU A 417 3.28 -27.71 5.15
C LEU A 417 4.12 -27.22 6.33
N LEU A 418 3.68 -26.17 7.01
CA LEU A 418 4.42 -25.48 8.07
C LEU A 418 4.11 -26.03 9.47
N SER A 419 2.97 -26.69 9.63
CA SER A 419 2.51 -27.27 10.89
C SER A 419 3.01 -28.70 11.16
N LYS A 420 3.78 -29.27 10.23
CA LYS A 420 4.48 -30.56 10.40
C LYS A 420 5.85 -30.32 11.04
#